data_c34973aaf8c22082ca0eb18103832383
#
_entry.id   c34973aaf8c22082ca0eb18103832383
#
_cell.length_a   1.000
_cell.length_b   1.000
_cell.length_c   1.000
_cell.angle_alpha   90.00
_cell.angle_beta   90.00
_cell.angle_gamma   90.00
#
_symmetry.space_group_name_H-M   'P 1'
#
loop_
_entity.id
_entity.type
_entity.pdbx_description
1 polymer ?
#
loop_
_entity_poly.entity_id
_entity_poly.type
_entity_poly.pdbx_seq_one_letter_code
_entity_poly.pdbx_strand_id
1 'polypeptide(L)'
;MAVICIFMMIGCGKQLENTKEAYQMISMEEAKKIMDEEDNIVILDVRTQEEYESGHIPGAICVPNENIGEEAIVELPDKDQKILLYCRSGNRSKQAAGKLAKAGYTNILEFGGIIDWDGEIEQ
;
A
#
# COMPACT_ATOMS: atom_id res chain seq x y z
N MET A 1 -6.38 -1.25 -42.84
CA MET A 1 -6.49 -1.15 -42.14
C MET A 1 -6.64 -1.09 -41.14
N ALA A 2 -6.79 -1.00 -41.12
CA ALA A 2 -6.91 -0.79 -40.12
C ALA A 2 -7.11 -0.81 -39.13
N VAL A 3 -7.16 -1.05 -39.19
CA VAL A 3 -7.31 -0.96 -38.14
C VAL A 3 -7.28 -0.80 -37.16
N ILE A 4 -7.06 -0.86 -37.36
CA ILE A 4 -7.00 -0.62 -36.36
C ILE A 4 -7.07 -0.33 -35.38
N CYS A 5 -7.10 -0.27 -35.65
CA CYS A 5 -7.14 0.15 -34.60
C CYS A 5 -7.37 0.22 -33.69
N ILE A 6 -7.43 0.07 -33.85
CA ILE A 6 -7.60 0.30 -32.85
C ILE A 6 -7.66 0.21 -31.86
N PHE A 7 -7.57 0.04 -32.09
CA PHE A 7 -7.52 0.20 -30.93
C PHE A 7 -7.50 0.24 -30.01
N MET A 8 -7.33 0.23 -30.33
CA MET A 8 -7.24 0.51 -29.42
C MET A 8 -7.37 0.60 -28.49
N MET A 9 -7.30 0.55 -28.80
CA MET A 9 -7.36 0.89 -27.86
C MET A 9 -7.53 0.79 -26.96
N ILE A 10 -7.46 0.56 -27.31
CA ILE A 10 -7.54 0.74 -26.30
C ILE A 10 -7.64 0.72 -25.45
N GLY A 11 -7.42 0.59 -25.97
CA GLY A 11 -7.49 0.91 -24.98
C GLY A 11 -7.71 0.94 -24.14
N CYS A 12 -7.66 0.80 -24.41
CA CYS A 12 -7.79 1.23 -23.38
C CYS A 12 -8.12 1.33 -22.50
N GLY A 13 -8.14 1.13 -22.71
CA GLY A 13 -8.42 1.54 -21.72
C GLY A 13 -8.55 1.38 -20.81
N LYS A 14 -8.28 1.07 -20.90
CA LYS A 14 -8.30 1.09 -19.84
C LYS A 14 -8.11 1.60 -19.02
N GLN A 15 -7.83 1.75 -19.35
CA GLN A 15 -7.60 2.34 -18.44
C GLN A 15 -8.01 3.01 -17.76
N LEU A 16 -8.13 3.15 -17.99
CA LEU A 16 -8.55 3.84 -17.27
C LEU A 16 -9.16 3.74 -16.29
N GLU A 17 -9.50 3.44 -16.08
CA GLU A 17 -10.03 3.36 -15.07
C GLU A 17 -9.44 2.97 -13.94
N ASN A 18 -8.81 2.59 -14.00
CA ASN A 18 -8.06 2.31 -12.89
C ASN A 18 -7.45 3.45 -12.29
N THR A 19 -7.70 4.49 -12.76
CA THR A 19 -7.08 5.70 -12.33
C THR A 19 -7.41 6.13 -10.95
N LYS A 20 -8.57 5.75 -10.41
CA LYS A 20 -8.84 6.19 -9.08
C LYS A 20 -8.21 5.29 -8.04
N GLU A 21 -7.68 4.17 -8.48
CA GLU A 21 -6.96 3.30 -7.59
C GLU A 21 -5.55 3.13 -8.09
N ALA A 22 -4.70 4.04 -7.67
CA ALA A 22 -3.30 3.99 -8.09
C ALA A 22 -2.46 3.20 -7.10
N TYR A 23 -3.03 2.19 -6.49
CA TYR A 23 -2.33 1.26 -5.62
C TYR A 23 -2.80 -0.15 -5.94
N GLN A 24 -2.02 -1.13 -5.49
CA GLN A 24 -2.35 -2.54 -5.70
C GLN A 24 -2.76 -3.18 -4.39
N MET A 25 -3.66 -4.14 -4.48
CA MET A 25 -4.00 -4.99 -3.34
C MET A 25 -3.34 -6.34 -3.56
N ILE A 26 -2.60 -6.82 -2.56
CA ILE A 26 -1.92 -8.10 -2.63
C ILE A 26 -2.35 -8.96 -1.45
N SER A 27 -2.07 -10.25 -1.54
CA SER A 27 -2.40 -11.19 -0.46
C SER A 27 -1.37 -11.11 0.65
N MET A 28 -1.74 -11.64 1.83
CA MET A 28 -0.80 -11.76 2.94
C MET A 28 0.40 -12.63 2.56
N GLU A 29 0.15 -13.69 1.79
CA GLU A 29 1.23 -14.57 1.36
C GLU A 29 2.21 -13.84 0.46
N GLU A 30 1.68 -13.05 -0.44
CA GLU A 30 2.52 -12.26 -1.34
C GLU A 30 3.32 -11.22 -0.56
N ALA A 31 2.69 -10.58 0.42
CA ALA A 31 3.36 -9.62 1.26
C ALA A 31 4.51 -10.26 2.02
N LYS A 32 4.27 -11.44 2.60
CA LYS A 32 5.33 -12.17 3.30
C LYS A 32 6.51 -12.50 2.39
N LYS A 33 6.19 -12.92 1.16
CA LYS A 33 7.23 -13.27 0.20
C LYS A 33 8.10 -12.05 -0.11
N ILE A 34 7.46 -10.91 -0.32
CA ILE A 34 8.20 -9.68 -0.59
C ILE A 34 9.07 -9.30 0.61
N MET A 35 8.52 -9.41 1.81
CA MET A 35 9.28 -9.10 3.02
C MET A 35 10.49 -10.01 3.18
N ASP A 36 10.36 -11.28 2.79
CA ASP A 36 11.46 -12.24 2.90
C ASP A 36 12.52 -12.05 1.84
N GLU A 37 12.13 -11.60 0.65
CA GLU A 37 13.03 -11.60 -0.50
C GLU A 37 13.60 -10.24 -0.85
N GLU A 38 12.99 -9.14 -0.38
CA GLU A 38 13.41 -7.81 -0.77
C GLU A 38 13.84 -7.00 0.44
N ASP A 39 14.90 -6.22 0.27
CA ASP A 39 15.44 -5.44 1.37
C ASP A 39 14.98 -3.99 1.35
N ASN A 40 14.73 -3.45 0.15
CA ASN A 40 14.46 -2.02 0.01
C ASN A 40 12.96 -1.77 -0.01
N ILE A 41 12.30 -2.13 1.09
CA ILE A 41 10.86 -1.95 1.24
C ILE A 41 10.58 -1.25 2.57
N VAL A 42 9.41 -0.61 2.62
CA VAL A 42 8.89 -0.04 3.87
C VAL A 42 7.61 -0.79 4.19
N ILE A 43 7.47 -1.23 5.43
CA ILE A 43 6.24 -1.81 5.94
C ILE A 43 5.57 -0.75 6.78
N LEU A 44 4.36 -0.38 6.41
CA LEU A 44 3.67 0.76 7.00
C LEU A 44 2.42 0.31 7.73
N ASP A 45 2.42 0.54 9.04
CA ASP A 45 1.25 0.28 9.89
C ASP A 45 0.47 1.59 9.99
N VAL A 46 -0.76 1.60 9.49
CA VAL A 46 -1.55 2.83 9.48
C VAL A 46 -2.63 2.82 10.56
N ARG A 47 -2.46 1.95 11.56
CA ARG A 47 -3.32 1.96 12.74
C ARG A 47 -2.89 3.10 13.66
N THR A 48 -3.55 3.22 14.81
CA THR A 48 -3.13 4.22 15.79
C THR A 48 -1.80 3.82 16.41
N GLN A 49 -1.13 4.80 16.99
CA GLN A 49 0.12 4.55 17.69
C GLN A 49 -0.07 3.53 18.81
N GLU A 50 -1.19 3.62 19.51
CA GLU A 50 -1.50 2.72 20.60
C GLU A 50 -1.64 1.28 20.11
N GLU A 51 -2.34 1.09 18.99
CA GLU A 51 -2.47 -0.23 18.40
C GLU A 51 -1.11 -0.78 17.98
N TYR A 52 -0.30 0.06 17.37
CA TYR A 52 1.04 -0.32 16.94
C TYR A 52 1.87 -0.81 18.11
N GLU A 53 1.81 -0.11 19.23
CA GLU A 53 2.61 -0.48 20.39
C GLU A 53 2.14 -1.77 21.05
N SER A 54 0.88 -2.13 20.85
CA SER A 54 0.36 -3.39 21.40
C SER A 54 0.83 -4.61 20.62
N GLY A 55 1.40 -4.40 19.44
CA GLY A 55 1.91 -5.48 18.60
C GLY A 55 1.79 -5.10 17.14
N HIS A 56 2.87 -5.30 16.40
CA HIS A 56 2.90 -4.95 14.98
C HIS A 56 3.79 -5.92 14.22
N ILE A 57 3.68 -5.90 12.90
CA ILE A 57 4.51 -6.74 12.04
C ILE A 57 5.96 -6.28 12.17
N PRO A 58 6.92 -7.21 12.34
CA PRO A 58 8.31 -6.82 12.54
C PRO A 58 8.83 -5.92 11.44
N GLY A 59 9.50 -4.85 11.85
CA GLY A 59 10.06 -3.88 10.91
C GLY A 59 9.11 -2.79 10.47
N ALA A 60 7.84 -2.86 10.84
CA ALA A 60 6.86 -1.84 10.43
C ALA A 60 7.10 -0.53 11.15
N ILE A 61 6.88 0.56 10.42
CA ILE A 61 6.82 1.89 11.05
C ILE A 61 5.35 2.32 11.10
N CYS A 62 5.04 3.20 12.03
CA CYS A 62 3.65 3.61 12.25
C CYS A 62 3.42 5.03 11.76
N VAL A 63 2.50 5.18 10.83
CA VAL A 63 1.98 6.49 10.45
C VAL A 63 0.46 6.33 10.39
N PRO A 64 -0.25 6.74 11.43
CA PRO A 64 -1.71 6.53 11.48
C PRO A 64 -2.43 7.14 10.29
N ASN A 65 -3.44 6.44 9.82
CA ASN A 65 -4.21 6.87 8.66
C ASN A 65 -4.70 8.31 8.79
N GLU A 66 -5.13 8.71 9.99
CA GLU A 66 -5.62 10.06 10.19
C GLU A 66 -4.55 11.13 10.03
N ASN A 67 -3.28 10.75 10.09
CA ASN A 67 -2.18 11.68 9.90
C ASN A 67 -1.69 11.71 8.47
N ILE A 68 -2.25 10.88 7.59
CA ILE A 68 -1.86 10.86 6.18
C ILE A 68 -2.86 11.73 5.42
N GLY A 69 -2.35 12.82 4.85
CA GLY A 69 -3.12 13.66 3.96
C GLY A 69 -2.78 13.33 2.52
N GLU A 70 -2.93 14.31 1.65
CA GLU A 70 -2.63 14.10 0.24
C GLU A 70 -1.32 14.78 -0.15
N GLU A 71 -0.41 14.88 0.83
CA GLU A 71 0.91 15.45 0.63
C GLU A 71 1.93 14.41 1.07
N ALA A 72 3.15 14.58 0.58
CA ALA A 72 4.24 13.71 0.95
C ALA A 72 4.45 13.74 2.46
N ILE A 73 4.79 12.61 3.05
CA ILE A 73 5.03 12.53 4.49
C ILE A 73 6.53 12.34 4.72
N VAL A 74 6.99 12.91 5.84
CA VAL A 74 8.42 12.99 6.10
C VAL A 74 9.04 11.61 6.31
N GLU A 75 8.25 10.66 6.84
CA GLU A 75 8.73 9.30 7.05
C GLU A 75 8.96 8.54 5.74
N LEU A 76 8.39 9.03 4.64
CA LEU A 76 8.48 8.38 3.34
C LEU A 76 8.97 9.41 2.30
N PRO A 77 10.26 9.74 2.34
CA PRO A 77 10.78 10.79 1.45
C PRO A 77 10.90 10.36 0.00
N ASP A 78 11.00 9.06 -0.27
CA ASP A 78 11.18 8.56 -1.62
C ASP A 78 9.82 8.11 -2.17
N LYS A 79 9.29 8.83 -3.15
CA LYS A 79 7.96 8.54 -3.68
C LYS A 79 7.90 7.29 -4.52
N ASP A 80 9.02 6.75 -4.93
CA ASP A 80 9.06 5.50 -5.67
C ASP A 80 9.39 4.29 -4.79
N GLN A 81 9.54 4.52 -3.51
CA GLN A 81 9.80 3.48 -2.53
C GLN A 81 8.65 2.46 -2.53
N LYS A 82 8.98 1.17 -2.52
CA LYS A 82 7.97 0.14 -2.37
C LYS A 82 7.43 0.18 -0.95
N ILE A 83 6.13 0.36 -0.82
CA ILE A 83 5.45 0.48 0.46
C ILE A 83 4.42 -0.62 0.57
N LEU A 84 4.58 -1.46 1.60
CA LEU A 84 3.58 -2.47 1.94
C LEU A 84 2.84 -1.94 3.16
N LEU A 85 1.51 -1.82 3.09
CA LEU A 85 0.80 -1.25 4.21
C LEU A 85 -0.41 -2.08 4.62
N TYR A 86 -0.72 -1.97 5.91
CA TYR A 86 -1.81 -2.72 6.51
C TYR A 86 -2.43 -1.91 7.65
N CYS A 87 -3.61 -2.34 8.08
CA CYS A 87 -4.23 -1.80 9.28
C CYS A 87 -4.74 -2.96 10.12
N ARG A 88 -5.85 -2.79 10.83
CA ARG A 88 -6.39 -3.89 11.64
C ARG A 88 -7.19 -4.86 10.77
N SER A 89 -8.13 -4.34 9.98
CA SER A 89 -9.05 -5.18 9.20
C SER A 89 -9.08 -4.84 7.71
N GLY A 90 -8.29 -3.87 7.26
CA GLY A 90 -8.17 -3.52 5.86
C GLY A 90 -8.85 -2.24 5.42
N ASN A 91 -9.73 -1.65 6.22
CA ASN A 91 -10.44 -0.44 5.81
C ASN A 91 -9.56 0.80 5.81
N ARG A 92 -8.85 1.03 6.91
CA ARG A 92 -7.97 2.20 7.02
C ARG A 92 -6.81 2.13 6.05
N SER A 93 -6.30 0.92 5.81
CA SER A 93 -5.17 0.77 4.89
C SER A 93 -5.56 1.10 3.45
N LYS A 94 -6.79 0.79 3.05
CA LYS A 94 -7.23 1.17 1.72
C LYS A 94 -7.40 2.68 1.60
N GLN A 95 -7.89 3.32 2.64
CA GLN A 95 -7.98 4.78 2.66
C GLN A 95 -6.59 5.41 2.59
N ALA A 96 -5.67 4.89 3.40
CA ALA A 96 -4.31 5.41 3.43
C ALA A 96 -3.62 5.21 2.08
N ALA A 97 -3.82 4.05 1.45
CA ALA A 97 -3.24 3.76 0.15
C ALA A 97 -3.72 4.77 -0.89
N GLY A 98 -5.01 5.10 -0.87
CA GLY A 98 -5.55 6.11 -1.78
C GLY A 98 -4.95 7.49 -1.55
N LYS A 99 -4.77 7.87 -0.29
CA LYS A 99 -4.15 9.15 0.05
C LYS A 99 -2.69 9.21 -0.42
N LEU A 100 -1.97 8.11 -0.20
CA LEU A 100 -0.57 8.05 -0.64
C LEU A 100 -0.46 8.16 -2.16
N ALA A 101 -1.37 7.50 -2.86
CA ALA A 101 -1.38 7.59 -4.32
C ALA A 101 -1.59 9.03 -4.77
N LYS A 102 -2.50 9.75 -4.13
CA LYS A 102 -2.74 11.14 -4.46
C LYS A 102 -1.56 12.03 -4.12
N ALA A 103 -0.79 11.64 -3.11
CA ALA A 103 0.41 12.38 -2.75
C ALA A 103 1.57 12.12 -3.71
N GLY A 104 1.40 11.20 -4.66
CA GLY A 104 2.42 10.94 -5.66
C GLY A 104 3.26 9.70 -5.45
N TYR A 105 2.96 8.91 -4.43
CA TYR A 105 3.67 7.65 -4.22
C TYR A 105 3.25 6.65 -5.28
N THR A 106 4.21 5.96 -5.87
CA THR A 106 3.98 5.18 -7.08
C THR A 106 4.02 3.68 -6.89
N ASN A 107 4.42 3.20 -5.71
CA ASN A 107 4.66 1.77 -5.52
C ASN A 107 4.03 1.30 -4.21
N ILE A 108 2.71 1.26 -4.20
CA ILE A 108 1.91 1.06 -2.99
C ILE A 108 1.22 -0.29 -3.06
N LEU A 109 1.48 -1.14 -2.08
CA LEU A 109 0.93 -2.50 -2.02
C LEU A 109 0.20 -2.65 -0.68
N GLU A 110 -1.13 -2.72 -0.75
CA GLU A 110 -1.97 -2.83 0.44
C GLU A 110 -2.32 -4.30 0.64
N PHE A 111 -2.16 -4.82 1.85
CA PHE A 111 -2.33 -6.26 2.04
C PHE A 111 -3.28 -6.65 3.18
N GLY A 112 -4.14 -5.72 3.62
CA GLY A 112 -5.25 -6.12 4.49
C GLY A 112 -5.04 -5.75 5.94
N GLY A 113 -5.39 -6.66 6.83
CA GLY A 113 -5.40 -6.37 8.25
C GLY A 113 -4.62 -7.38 9.08
N ILE A 114 -4.05 -6.87 10.17
CA ILE A 114 -3.22 -7.69 11.05
C ILE A 114 -4.03 -8.80 11.73
N ILE A 115 -5.35 -8.67 11.79
CA ILE A 115 -6.16 -9.75 12.36
C ILE A 115 -6.07 -11.04 11.55
N ASP A 116 -5.70 -10.93 10.29
CA ASP A 116 -5.53 -12.12 9.44
C ASP A 116 -4.07 -12.53 9.28
N TRP A 117 -3.17 -11.82 9.95
CA TRP A 117 -1.74 -12.07 9.83
C TRP A 117 -1.32 -13.25 10.69
N ASP A 118 -0.66 -14.22 10.10
CA ASP A 118 -0.22 -15.42 10.82
C ASP A 118 1.29 -15.47 11.00
N GLY A 119 1.99 -14.39 10.70
CA GLY A 119 3.42 -14.31 10.90
C GLY A 119 3.78 -13.80 12.28
N GLU A 120 5.04 -13.38 12.41
CA GLU A 120 5.53 -12.88 13.68
C GLU A 120 5.01 -11.50 13.99
N ILE A 121 4.94 -11.21 15.28
CA ILE A 121 4.52 -9.91 15.81
C ILE A 121 5.57 -9.47 16.82
N GLU A 122 5.95 -8.20 16.79
CA GLU A 122 6.85 -7.64 17.80
C GLU A 122 6.17 -6.45 18.48
N GLN A 123 6.71 -6.07 19.62
CA GLN A 123 6.18 -4.95 20.40
C GLN A 123 7.22 -3.88 20.63
#